data_591899c8b240d2f56b0f0b47e317f0c2
#
_entry.id   591899c8b240d2f56b0f0b47e317f0c2
#
_cell.length_a   1.000
_cell.length_b   1.000
_cell.length_c   1.000
_cell.angle_alpha   90.00
_cell.angle_beta   90.00
_cell.angle_gamma   90.00
#
_symmetry.space_group_name_H-M   'P 1'
#
loop_
_entity.id
_entity.type
_entity.pdbx_description
1 polymer ?
#
loop_
_entity_poly.entity_id
_entity_poly.type
_entity_poly.pdbx_seq_one_letter_code
_entity_poly.pdbx_strand_id
1 'polypeptide(L)'
;MHKNCNILTMMKFLLSILSIFLLLCPGCSPETNTALIGAKIYEHSGPYDQLFDQWNQMGINTAFSSESLISDREFMLEAREHKISTFLIFPVFFNAEAIAEDAGLAAINRTGLAAAEEWVEFVCPSRQDYRLEVVEHARQIVREHQPDGISIDFIRHFVYWEKVYPERNPATLPVSCFDSLCLNHFQAESGLSIPAALSSIPEKADWILENHEDKWTTWRCELISSMAEAIAKAAREEKSDILVNIHLVPWAKEDFNGAIRSVAGQDIKALSQFSDYLSPMTYAHMVKQSPAWVHGIVEDIFMQTGATILPSIQVGKAYLDTEFDLVEFRETLEAALLPPSAGVVLWSWDHLIAEPEKADLFKDIVTAR
;
A
#
# COMPACT_ATOMS: atom_id res chain seq x y z
N MET A 1 10.40 9.44 80.68
CA MET A 1 11.13 8.15 80.61
C MET A 1 10.45 7.28 79.56
N HIS A 2 11.21 6.87 78.59
CA HIS A 2 11.02 5.77 77.62
C HIS A 2 9.73 5.66 76.81
N LYS A 3 9.80 6.00 75.51
CA LYS A 3 9.30 5.22 74.39
C LYS A 3 9.81 5.81 73.08
N ASN A 4 11.06 5.58 72.76
CA ASN A 4 11.63 5.76 71.43
C ASN A 4 12.50 4.54 71.13
N CYS A 5 11.93 3.50 70.63
CA CYS A 5 12.65 2.41 69.96
C CYS A 5 11.60 1.53 69.22
N ASN A 6 11.47 1.68 67.91
CA ASN A 6 10.92 0.64 67.04
C ASN A 6 10.62 1.10 65.59
N ILE A 7 10.86 2.38 65.23
CA ILE A 7 10.58 2.85 63.87
C ILE A 7 11.73 2.49 62.88
N LEU A 8 12.97 2.40 63.37
CA LEU A 8 14.14 2.15 62.52
C LEU A 8 14.29 0.71 62.07
N THR A 9 13.71 -0.25 62.83
CA THR A 9 13.78 -1.71 62.51
C THR A 9 12.72 -2.10 61.48
N MET A 10 11.56 -1.47 61.47
CA MET A 10 10.51 -1.71 60.46
C MET A 10 10.88 -1.10 59.08
N MET A 11 11.58 0.01 59.03
CA MET A 11 12.03 0.61 57.75
C MET A 11 13.11 -0.22 57.03
N LYS A 12 13.95 -0.95 57.80
CA LYS A 12 14.97 -1.83 57.17
C LYS A 12 14.36 -3.12 56.62
N PHE A 13 13.26 -3.61 57.15
CA PHE A 13 12.55 -4.78 56.61
C PHE A 13 11.71 -4.48 55.39
N LEU A 14 11.14 -3.28 55.27
CA LEU A 14 10.39 -2.84 54.09
C LEU A 14 11.29 -2.54 52.89
N LEU A 15 12.51 -2.07 53.09
CA LEU A 15 13.48 -1.85 51.99
C LEU A 15 14.08 -3.16 51.48
N SER A 16 14.16 -4.23 52.24
CA SER A 16 14.64 -5.54 51.78
C SER A 16 13.60 -6.34 50.99
N ILE A 17 12.31 -6.07 51.17
CA ILE A 17 11.24 -6.73 50.39
C ILE A 17 11.04 -6.02 49.05
N LEU A 18 11.31 -4.71 48.95
CA LEU A 18 11.21 -3.96 47.68
C LEU A 18 12.36 -4.27 46.71
N SER A 19 13.51 -4.74 47.21
CA SER A 19 14.66 -5.12 46.37
C SER A 19 14.56 -6.53 45.77
N ILE A 20 13.65 -7.38 46.21
CA ILE A 20 13.47 -8.76 45.69
C ILE A 20 12.39 -8.82 44.62
N PHE A 21 11.50 -7.79 44.52
CA PHE A 21 10.45 -7.73 43.47
C PHE A 21 10.91 -7.11 42.14
N LEU A 22 12.14 -6.58 42.06
CA LEU A 22 12.70 -5.99 40.83
C LEU A 22 13.48 -6.98 39.95
N LEU A 23 13.51 -8.28 40.30
CA LEU A 23 14.30 -9.29 39.59
C LEU A 23 13.47 -10.40 38.91
N LEU A 24 12.14 -10.23 38.79
CA LEU A 24 11.27 -11.14 38.06
C LEU A 24 10.36 -10.40 37.11
N CYS A 25 10.91 -9.47 36.30
CA CYS A 25 10.39 -9.23 34.97
C CYS A 25 10.87 -10.41 34.11
N PRO A 26 9.98 -11.30 33.64
CA PRO A 26 10.36 -12.19 32.56
C PRO A 26 10.84 -11.26 31.42
N GLY A 27 12.07 -11.48 30.97
CA GLY A 27 12.67 -10.68 29.94
C GLY A 27 11.69 -10.57 28.76
N CYS A 28 11.27 -9.35 28.45
CA CYS A 28 10.98 -9.02 27.09
C CYS A 28 12.30 -9.25 26.32
N SER A 29 12.47 -10.46 25.81
CA SER A 29 13.33 -10.62 24.65
C SER A 29 12.80 -9.59 23.65
N PRO A 30 13.61 -8.72 23.06
CA PRO A 30 13.17 -7.96 21.92
C PRO A 30 12.69 -9.04 20.94
N GLU A 31 11.41 -9.04 20.59
CA GLU A 31 10.97 -9.72 19.38
C GLU A 31 11.91 -9.21 18.31
N THR A 32 12.76 -10.09 17.79
CA THR A 32 13.54 -9.79 16.61
C THR A 32 12.49 -9.60 15.53
N ASN A 33 12.15 -8.35 15.28
CA ASN A 33 11.20 -7.98 14.24
C ASN A 33 11.84 -8.43 12.93
N THR A 34 11.53 -9.68 12.53
CA THR A 34 12.07 -10.28 11.32
C THR A 34 11.58 -9.45 10.16
N ALA A 35 12.48 -8.90 9.37
CA ALA A 35 12.13 -8.09 8.21
C ALA A 35 11.11 -8.84 7.34
N LEU A 36 10.08 -8.13 6.87
CA LEU A 36 9.11 -8.70 5.95
C LEU A 36 9.75 -8.75 4.56
N ILE A 37 10.00 -9.96 4.07
CA ILE A 37 10.54 -10.22 2.74
C ILE A 37 9.44 -10.88 1.92
N GLY A 38 8.79 -10.08 1.09
CA GLY A 38 7.63 -10.50 0.32
C GLY A 38 7.92 -10.67 -1.16
N ALA A 39 7.10 -11.50 -1.82
CA ALA A 39 7.05 -11.56 -3.28
C ALA A 39 5.59 -11.53 -3.76
N LYS A 40 5.31 -10.75 -4.82
CA LYS A 40 4.03 -10.79 -5.52
C LYS A 40 4.00 -12.01 -6.42
N ILE A 41 2.93 -12.80 -6.30
CA ILE A 41 2.65 -13.98 -7.12
C ILE A 41 1.18 -13.96 -7.54
N TYR A 42 0.94 -14.06 -8.84
CA TYR A 42 -0.42 -13.97 -9.40
C TYR A 42 -0.96 -15.32 -9.83
N GLU A 43 -0.08 -16.20 -10.30
CA GLU A 43 -0.40 -17.56 -10.75
C GLU A 43 0.77 -18.49 -10.40
N HIS A 44 0.49 -19.78 -10.25
CA HIS A 44 1.51 -20.82 -10.13
C HIS A 44 0.99 -22.13 -10.66
N SER A 45 1.82 -22.86 -11.39
CA SER A 45 1.43 -24.13 -12.04
C SER A 45 2.17 -25.36 -11.49
N GLY A 46 3.11 -25.16 -10.56
CA GLY A 46 3.87 -26.25 -9.93
C GLY A 46 3.30 -26.67 -8.58
N PRO A 47 3.91 -27.68 -7.93
CA PRO A 47 3.58 -28.04 -6.56
C PRO A 47 3.91 -26.89 -5.58
N TYR A 48 3.01 -26.56 -4.68
CA TYR A 48 3.17 -25.44 -3.74
C TYR A 48 4.20 -25.74 -2.65
N ASP A 49 4.39 -27.00 -2.25
CA ASP A 49 5.45 -27.41 -1.32
C ASP A 49 6.84 -27.03 -1.86
N GLN A 50 7.11 -27.29 -3.15
CA GLN A 50 8.38 -26.93 -3.78
C GLN A 50 8.54 -25.42 -3.92
N LEU A 51 7.46 -24.68 -4.20
CA LEU A 51 7.46 -23.23 -4.25
C LEU A 51 7.91 -22.64 -2.90
N PHE A 52 7.26 -23.04 -1.81
CA PHE A 52 7.52 -22.49 -0.50
C PHE A 52 8.82 -23.00 0.12
N ASP A 53 9.26 -24.21 -0.21
CA ASP A 53 10.63 -24.68 0.11
C ASP A 53 11.70 -23.79 -0.55
N GLN A 54 11.50 -23.42 -1.82
CA GLN A 54 12.38 -22.50 -2.52
C GLN A 54 12.35 -21.10 -1.89
N TRP A 55 11.18 -20.59 -1.53
CA TRP A 55 11.02 -19.29 -0.87
C TRP A 55 11.75 -19.25 0.48
N ASN A 56 11.58 -20.28 1.30
CA ASN A 56 12.30 -20.40 2.57
C ASN A 56 13.83 -20.40 2.39
N GLN A 57 14.34 -21.08 1.35
CA GLN A 57 15.77 -21.10 1.02
C GLN A 57 16.28 -19.72 0.55
N MET A 58 15.41 -18.87 0.03
CA MET A 58 15.73 -17.53 -0.43
C MET A 58 15.44 -16.45 0.62
N GLY A 59 14.89 -16.81 1.78
CA GLY A 59 14.54 -15.89 2.85
C GLY A 59 13.21 -15.13 2.61
N ILE A 60 12.39 -15.55 1.63
CA ILE A 60 11.05 -14.99 1.42
C ILE A 60 10.12 -15.60 2.47
N ASN A 61 9.40 -14.75 3.20
CA ASN A 61 8.52 -15.14 4.30
C ASN A 61 7.06 -14.69 4.12
N THR A 62 6.74 -13.99 3.03
CA THR A 62 5.41 -13.42 2.81
C THR A 62 5.01 -13.50 1.33
N ALA A 63 3.84 -14.07 1.05
CA ALA A 63 3.22 -14.13 -0.26
C ALA A 63 2.20 -12.99 -0.41
N PHE A 64 2.40 -12.11 -1.38
CA PHE A 64 1.38 -11.19 -1.86
C PHE A 64 0.71 -11.81 -3.08
N SER A 65 -0.48 -12.35 -2.90
CA SER A 65 -1.09 -13.29 -3.84
C SER A 65 -2.38 -12.77 -4.44
N SER A 66 -2.68 -13.19 -5.67
CA SER A 66 -3.98 -12.98 -6.29
C SER A 66 -5.11 -13.67 -5.50
N GLU A 67 -6.35 -13.23 -5.75
CA GLU A 67 -7.53 -13.87 -5.16
C GLU A 67 -7.65 -15.34 -5.53
N SER A 68 -7.28 -15.72 -6.76
CA SER A 68 -7.32 -17.13 -7.20
C SER A 68 -6.41 -18.04 -6.36
N LEU A 69 -5.21 -17.59 -6.00
CA LEU A 69 -4.31 -18.33 -5.12
C LEU A 69 -4.79 -18.33 -3.65
N ILE A 70 -5.30 -17.21 -3.15
CA ILE A 70 -5.88 -17.16 -1.79
C ILE A 70 -7.09 -18.06 -1.65
N SER A 71 -7.85 -18.24 -2.74
CA SER A 71 -9.02 -19.15 -2.79
C SER A 71 -8.64 -20.62 -2.97
N ASP A 72 -7.39 -20.90 -3.34
CA ASP A 72 -6.87 -22.26 -3.45
C ASP A 72 -6.50 -22.80 -2.06
N ARG A 73 -7.24 -23.82 -1.64
CA ARG A 73 -7.06 -24.44 -0.33
C ARG A 73 -5.66 -25.06 -0.16
N GLU A 74 -5.11 -25.65 -1.22
CA GLU A 74 -3.78 -26.29 -1.17
C GLU A 74 -2.70 -25.23 -0.99
N PHE A 75 -2.77 -24.13 -1.76
CA PHE A 75 -1.87 -22.99 -1.58
C PHE A 75 -1.87 -22.46 -0.15
N MET A 76 -3.04 -22.22 0.43
CA MET A 76 -3.17 -21.71 1.79
C MET A 76 -2.70 -22.70 2.87
N LEU A 77 -2.86 -24.00 2.66
CA LEU A 77 -2.35 -25.02 3.58
C LEU A 77 -0.83 -25.10 3.52
N GLU A 78 -0.24 -25.19 2.34
CA GLU A 78 1.21 -25.27 2.15
C GLU A 78 1.91 -23.99 2.62
N ALA A 79 1.34 -22.81 2.35
CA ALA A 79 1.87 -21.54 2.88
C ALA A 79 1.96 -21.60 4.42
N ARG A 80 0.93 -22.07 5.09
CA ARG A 80 0.89 -22.20 6.54
C ARG A 80 1.90 -23.22 7.06
N GLU A 81 2.03 -24.39 6.43
CA GLU A 81 3.00 -25.42 6.79
C GLU A 81 4.44 -24.93 6.69
N HIS A 82 4.73 -24.12 5.65
CA HIS A 82 6.04 -23.52 5.40
C HIS A 82 6.24 -22.18 6.15
N LYS A 83 5.27 -21.73 6.94
CA LYS A 83 5.30 -20.46 7.69
C LYS A 83 5.45 -19.22 6.80
N ILE A 84 4.85 -19.26 5.63
CA ILE A 84 4.74 -18.13 4.73
C ILE A 84 3.45 -17.38 5.05
N SER A 85 3.56 -16.11 5.43
CA SER A 85 2.39 -15.26 5.61
C SER A 85 1.74 -14.95 4.27
N THR A 86 0.41 -14.88 4.23
CA THR A 86 -0.36 -14.67 2.99
C THR A 86 -1.10 -13.35 3.01
N PHE A 87 -0.85 -12.50 2.02
CA PHE A 87 -1.56 -11.23 1.81
C PHE A 87 -2.35 -11.30 0.49
N LEU A 88 -3.64 -11.08 0.57
CA LEU A 88 -4.49 -10.92 -0.61
C LEU A 88 -4.17 -9.60 -1.31
N ILE A 89 -3.73 -9.61 -2.57
CA ILE A 89 -3.71 -8.41 -3.41
C ILE A 89 -5.15 -8.10 -3.81
N PHE A 90 -5.65 -6.93 -3.37
CA PHE A 90 -7.04 -6.54 -3.53
C PHE A 90 -7.16 -5.23 -4.32
N PRO A 91 -7.41 -5.29 -5.65
CA PRO A 91 -7.61 -4.11 -6.47
C PRO A 91 -8.97 -3.48 -6.18
N VAL A 92 -9.00 -2.13 -6.04
CA VAL A 92 -10.22 -1.41 -5.64
C VAL A 92 -10.90 -0.71 -6.81
N PHE A 93 -10.25 0.28 -7.41
CA PHE A 93 -10.89 1.09 -8.46
C PHE A 93 -10.44 0.72 -9.89
N PHE A 94 -9.49 -0.16 -10.04
CA PHE A 94 -9.15 -0.75 -11.32
C PHE A 94 -10.05 -1.98 -11.54
N ASN A 95 -11.06 -1.84 -12.39
CA ASN A 95 -12.00 -2.91 -12.70
C ASN A 95 -12.59 -2.72 -14.10
N ALA A 96 -11.83 -3.18 -15.10
CA ALA A 96 -12.22 -3.08 -16.50
C ALA A 96 -13.49 -3.89 -16.82
N GLU A 97 -13.69 -5.01 -16.13
CA GLU A 97 -14.86 -5.87 -16.31
C GLU A 97 -16.14 -5.14 -15.90
N ALA A 98 -16.14 -4.54 -14.71
CA ALA A 98 -17.29 -3.76 -14.24
C ALA A 98 -17.60 -2.57 -15.17
N ILE A 99 -16.57 -1.89 -15.69
CA ILE A 99 -16.75 -0.79 -16.67
C ILE A 99 -17.31 -1.31 -18.00
N ALA A 100 -16.89 -2.50 -18.44
CA ALA A 100 -17.42 -3.11 -19.65
C ALA A 100 -18.91 -3.50 -19.51
N GLU A 101 -19.33 -3.92 -18.30
CA GLU A 101 -20.74 -4.21 -17.99
C GLU A 101 -21.57 -2.95 -17.83
N ASP A 102 -21.04 -1.92 -17.15
CA ASP A 102 -21.67 -0.62 -16.98
C ASP A 102 -20.67 0.53 -17.20
N ALA A 103 -20.67 1.06 -18.42
CA ALA A 103 -19.84 2.22 -18.79
C ALA A 103 -20.12 3.48 -17.93
N GLY A 104 -21.27 3.54 -17.23
CA GLY A 104 -21.58 4.59 -16.27
C GLY A 104 -20.69 4.59 -15.05
N LEU A 105 -19.96 3.51 -14.78
CA LEU A 105 -19.00 3.43 -13.66
C LEU A 105 -17.69 4.16 -13.96
N ALA A 106 -17.32 4.36 -15.24
CA ALA A 106 -16.03 4.92 -15.61
C ALA A 106 -15.79 6.32 -15.00
N ALA A 107 -14.57 6.55 -14.54
CA ALA A 107 -14.14 7.88 -14.12
C ALA A 107 -14.04 8.83 -15.32
N ILE A 108 -14.42 10.10 -15.13
CA ILE A 108 -14.41 11.13 -16.17
C ILE A 108 -13.32 12.16 -15.85
N ASN A 109 -12.41 12.42 -16.78
CA ASN A 109 -11.36 13.41 -16.60
C ASN A 109 -11.88 14.85 -16.78
N ARG A 110 -10.99 15.85 -16.52
CA ARG A 110 -11.32 17.26 -16.64
C ARG A 110 -11.77 17.72 -18.06
N THR A 111 -11.46 16.93 -19.10
CA THR A 111 -11.87 17.26 -20.47
C THR A 111 -13.26 16.70 -20.82
N GLY A 112 -13.90 15.97 -19.92
CA GLY A 112 -15.19 15.34 -20.11
C GLY A 112 -15.13 13.97 -20.80
N LEU A 113 -13.95 13.40 -20.97
CA LEU A 113 -13.73 12.07 -21.54
C LEU A 113 -13.49 11.04 -20.43
N ALA A 114 -13.66 9.76 -20.76
CA ALA A 114 -13.27 8.69 -19.84
C ALA A 114 -11.80 8.83 -19.43
N ALA A 115 -11.54 8.65 -18.15
CA ALA A 115 -10.20 8.66 -17.59
C ALA A 115 -9.55 7.28 -17.82
N ALA A 116 -9.05 7.07 -19.01
CA ALA A 116 -8.42 5.83 -19.45
C ALA A 116 -7.16 6.14 -20.27
N GLU A 117 -6.15 5.29 -20.15
CA GLU A 117 -4.93 5.34 -20.95
C GLU A 117 -4.41 3.91 -21.14
N GLU A 118 -4.28 3.45 -22.38
CA GLU A 118 -3.92 2.08 -22.76
C GLU A 118 -4.84 1.04 -22.10
N TRP A 119 -4.29 0.18 -21.22
CA TRP A 119 -5.05 -0.84 -20.47
C TRP A 119 -5.57 -0.33 -19.12
N VAL A 120 -5.19 0.90 -18.72
CA VAL A 120 -5.53 1.46 -17.42
C VAL A 120 -6.81 2.27 -17.51
N GLU A 121 -7.86 1.79 -16.86
CA GLU A 121 -9.12 2.50 -16.69
C GLU A 121 -9.66 2.29 -15.28
N PHE A 122 -10.38 3.28 -14.75
CA PHE A 122 -10.78 3.27 -13.36
C PHE A 122 -12.28 3.52 -13.19
N VAL A 123 -12.88 2.80 -12.26
CA VAL A 123 -14.18 3.12 -11.73
C VAL A 123 -14.09 4.44 -10.95
N CYS A 124 -15.10 5.28 -11.11
CA CYS A 124 -15.21 6.54 -10.37
C CYS A 124 -15.38 6.27 -8.85
N PRO A 125 -14.49 6.79 -7.98
CA PRO A 125 -14.55 6.55 -6.54
C PRO A 125 -15.81 7.04 -5.83
N SER A 126 -16.67 7.84 -6.49
CA SER A 126 -17.95 8.32 -5.95
C SER A 126 -19.11 7.35 -6.19
N ARG A 127 -18.92 6.22 -6.88
CA ARG A 127 -19.99 5.24 -7.14
C ARG A 127 -20.30 4.44 -5.88
N GLN A 128 -21.32 4.85 -5.15
CA GLN A 128 -21.63 4.31 -3.82
C GLN A 128 -21.98 2.82 -3.86
N ASP A 129 -22.77 2.38 -4.84
CA ASP A 129 -23.16 0.96 -4.96
C ASP A 129 -21.92 0.10 -5.23
N TYR A 130 -21.06 0.50 -6.16
CA TYR A 130 -19.77 -0.16 -6.41
C TYR A 130 -18.89 -0.24 -5.15
N ARG A 131 -18.80 0.85 -4.38
CA ARG A 131 -18.03 0.88 -3.11
C ARG A 131 -18.55 -0.15 -2.11
N LEU A 132 -19.87 -0.27 -1.98
CA LEU A 132 -20.51 -1.25 -1.08
C LEU A 132 -20.23 -2.69 -1.53
N GLU A 133 -20.30 -2.96 -2.83
CA GLU A 133 -19.99 -4.26 -3.42
C GLU A 133 -18.53 -4.66 -3.17
N VAL A 134 -17.58 -3.75 -3.39
CA VAL A 134 -16.15 -4.00 -3.16
C VAL A 134 -15.86 -4.26 -1.67
N VAL A 135 -16.47 -3.50 -0.75
CA VAL A 135 -16.31 -3.74 0.69
C VAL A 135 -16.88 -5.09 1.10
N GLU A 136 -18.04 -5.48 0.58
CA GLU A 136 -18.63 -6.79 0.88
C GLU A 136 -17.81 -7.94 0.26
N HIS A 137 -17.27 -7.75 -0.93
CA HIS A 137 -16.35 -8.72 -1.54
C HIS A 137 -15.08 -8.93 -0.69
N ALA A 138 -14.45 -7.86 -0.21
CA ALA A 138 -13.31 -7.96 0.71
C ALA A 138 -13.69 -8.73 2.00
N ARG A 139 -14.86 -8.42 2.58
CA ARG A 139 -15.40 -9.12 3.74
C ARG A 139 -15.56 -10.61 3.47
N GLN A 140 -16.14 -10.98 2.34
CA GLN A 140 -16.39 -12.36 1.97
C GLN A 140 -15.09 -13.15 1.83
N ILE A 141 -14.11 -12.64 1.08
CA ILE A 141 -12.82 -13.32 0.89
C ILE A 141 -12.11 -13.54 2.24
N VAL A 142 -12.06 -12.51 3.10
CA VAL A 142 -11.42 -12.64 4.41
C VAL A 142 -12.14 -13.66 5.28
N ARG A 143 -13.46 -13.67 5.27
CA ARG A 143 -14.28 -14.66 6.02
C ARG A 143 -14.00 -16.09 5.55
N GLU A 144 -13.96 -16.31 4.24
CA GLU A 144 -13.88 -17.65 3.67
C GLU A 144 -12.47 -18.24 3.70
N HIS A 145 -11.45 -17.40 3.46
CA HIS A 145 -10.08 -17.89 3.23
C HIS A 145 -9.09 -17.53 4.35
N GLN A 146 -9.42 -16.56 5.22
CA GLN A 146 -8.63 -16.19 6.39
C GLN A 146 -7.15 -15.87 6.08
N PRO A 147 -6.81 -15.04 5.06
CA PRO A 147 -5.43 -14.65 4.80
C PRO A 147 -4.84 -13.88 6.00
N ASP A 148 -3.51 -13.84 6.12
CA ASP A 148 -2.84 -13.10 7.20
C ASP A 148 -2.90 -11.58 7.00
N GLY A 149 -3.08 -11.14 5.75
CA GLY A 149 -3.23 -9.74 5.43
C GLY A 149 -4.05 -9.48 4.17
N ILE A 150 -4.50 -8.23 4.05
CA ILE A 150 -5.08 -7.68 2.82
C ILE A 150 -4.19 -6.54 2.32
N SER A 151 -3.80 -6.60 1.06
CA SER A 151 -2.95 -5.63 0.37
C SER A 151 -3.80 -4.83 -0.60
N ILE A 152 -4.31 -3.68 -0.14
CA ILE A 152 -5.24 -2.82 -0.86
C ILE A 152 -4.48 -2.11 -1.98
N ASP A 153 -4.78 -2.47 -3.23
CA ASP A 153 -4.15 -1.93 -4.43
C ASP A 153 -5.15 -1.11 -5.27
N PHE A 154 -4.65 -0.30 -6.20
CA PHE A 154 -5.46 0.60 -7.03
C PHE A 154 -6.43 1.48 -6.21
N ILE A 155 -6.09 1.78 -4.97
CA ILE A 155 -6.83 2.65 -4.04
C ILE A 155 -6.45 4.11 -4.30
N ARG A 156 -6.85 4.64 -5.46
CA ARG A 156 -6.52 5.98 -5.94
C ARG A 156 -7.48 6.43 -7.04
N HIS A 157 -7.45 7.71 -7.36
CA HIS A 157 -8.02 8.19 -8.61
C HIS A 157 -7.15 7.76 -9.80
N PHE A 158 -7.74 7.84 -11.01
CA PHE A 158 -7.03 7.48 -12.23
C PHE A 158 -5.74 8.27 -12.40
N VAL A 159 -4.66 7.57 -12.58
CA VAL A 159 -3.39 8.01 -13.17
C VAL A 159 -2.60 6.79 -13.62
N TYR A 160 -2.02 6.87 -14.83
CA TYR A 160 -1.08 5.86 -15.34
C TYR A 160 0.34 6.27 -14.93
N TRP A 161 0.61 6.17 -13.62
CA TRP A 161 1.84 6.65 -12.99
C TRP A 161 3.08 5.92 -13.49
N GLU A 162 2.94 4.71 -13.97
CA GLU A 162 4.01 3.86 -14.51
C GLU A 162 4.70 4.48 -15.74
N LYS A 163 4.03 5.44 -16.38
CA LYS A 163 4.56 6.25 -17.49
C LYS A 163 4.73 7.72 -17.16
N VAL A 164 4.73 8.07 -15.89
CA VAL A 164 5.04 9.42 -15.41
C VAL A 164 6.52 9.51 -15.03
N TYR A 165 7.33 10.02 -15.97
CA TYR A 165 8.76 10.18 -15.79
C TYR A 165 9.10 11.52 -15.12
N PRO A 166 10.34 11.68 -14.56
CA PRO A 166 10.73 12.87 -13.79
C PRO A 166 10.56 14.21 -14.54
N GLU A 167 10.73 14.21 -15.85
CA GLU A 167 10.58 15.39 -16.69
C GLU A 167 9.12 15.75 -17.03
N ARG A 168 8.14 14.96 -16.59
CA ARG A 168 6.72 15.18 -16.90
C ARG A 168 6.25 16.53 -16.37
N ASN A 169 5.66 17.35 -17.23
CA ASN A 169 5.02 18.58 -16.81
C ASN A 169 3.80 18.26 -15.90
N PRO A 170 3.78 18.70 -14.62
CA PRO A 170 2.68 18.43 -13.69
C PRO A 170 1.31 18.86 -14.22
N ALA A 171 1.23 19.96 -14.95
CA ALA A 171 -0.02 20.47 -15.53
C ALA A 171 -0.67 19.53 -16.56
N THR A 172 0.09 18.53 -17.07
CA THR A 172 -0.41 17.53 -18.03
C THR A 172 -0.87 16.24 -17.38
N LEU A 173 -0.74 16.11 -16.04
CA LEU A 173 -1.25 14.96 -15.34
C LEU A 173 -2.78 14.94 -15.34
N PRO A 174 -3.40 13.77 -15.51
CA PRO A 174 -4.85 13.66 -15.54
C PRO A 174 -5.43 13.93 -14.15
N VAL A 175 -6.46 14.73 -14.07
CA VAL A 175 -7.27 14.90 -12.86
C VAL A 175 -8.66 14.37 -13.14
N SER A 176 -9.16 13.50 -12.29
CA SER A 176 -10.50 12.90 -12.34
C SER A 176 -11.09 12.84 -10.91
N CYS A 177 -12.34 12.60 -10.68
CA CYS A 177 -13.45 12.42 -11.59
C CYS A 177 -14.32 13.67 -11.60
N PHE A 178 -14.72 14.15 -12.79
CA PHE A 178 -15.54 15.35 -12.99
C PHE A 178 -16.92 15.05 -13.60
N ASP A 179 -17.42 13.84 -13.44
CA ASP A 179 -18.79 13.54 -13.89
C ASP A 179 -19.86 14.29 -13.06
N SER A 180 -21.10 14.24 -13.52
CA SER A 180 -22.19 14.96 -12.85
C SER A 180 -22.44 14.47 -11.42
N LEU A 181 -22.19 13.19 -11.13
CA LEU A 181 -22.31 12.62 -9.79
C LEU A 181 -21.27 13.23 -8.85
N CYS A 182 -19.99 13.20 -9.26
CA CYS A 182 -18.88 13.77 -8.49
C CYS A 182 -19.09 15.27 -8.23
N LEU A 183 -19.48 16.03 -9.26
CA LEU A 183 -19.72 17.46 -9.12
C LEU A 183 -20.88 17.77 -8.16
N ASN A 184 -21.94 16.97 -8.17
CA ASN A 184 -23.07 17.12 -7.25
C ASN A 184 -22.69 16.77 -5.81
N HIS A 185 -21.95 15.66 -5.60
CA HIS A 185 -21.46 15.28 -4.26
C HIS A 185 -20.51 16.33 -3.70
N PHE A 186 -19.56 16.81 -4.51
CA PHE A 186 -18.66 17.87 -4.09
C PHE A 186 -19.38 19.13 -3.66
N GLN A 187 -20.40 19.60 -4.42
CA GLN A 187 -21.20 20.76 -4.03
C GLN A 187 -21.94 20.53 -2.71
N ALA A 188 -22.56 19.35 -2.56
CA ALA A 188 -23.32 19.01 -1.37
C ALA A 188 -22.43 18.95 -0.11
N GLU A 189 -21.24 18.36 -0.22
CA GLU A 189 -20.34 18.13 0.91
C GLU A 189 -19.47 19.35 1.24
N SER A 190 -19.02 20.09 0.21
CA SER A 190 -18.17 21.29 0.40
C SER A 190 -18.96 22.56 0.70
N GLY A 191 -20.28 22.55 0.48
CA GLY A 191 -21.14 23.73 0.55
C GLY A 191 -20.90 24.76 -0.56
N LEU A 192 -20.11 24.42 -1.58
CA LEU A 192 -19.84 25.28 -2.74
C LEU A 192 -20.95 25.12 -3.79
N SER A 193 -21.22 26.19 -4.51
CA SER A 193 -22.13 26.16 -5.67
C SER A 193 -21.34 26.48 -6.94
N ILE A 194 -21.27 25.53 -7.88
CA ILE A 194 -20.70 25.76 -9.20
C ILE A 194 -21.62 26.73 -9.96
N PRO A 195 -21.09 27.79 -10.57
CA PRO A 195 -21.92 28.78 -11.28
C PRO A 195 -22.78 28.12 -12.36
N ALA A 196 -24.10 28.40 -12.32
CA ALA A 196 -25.06 27.82 -13.28
C ALA A 196 -24.82 28.21 -14.74
N ALA A 197 -24.01 29.23 -15.01
CA ALA A 197 -23.61 29.65 -16.35
C ALA A 197 -22.60 28.68 -16.98
N LEU A 198 -21.88 27.87 -16.17
CA LEU A 198 -20.92 26.85 -16.67
C LEU A 198 -21.70 25.62 -17.10
N SER A 199 -21.69 25.33 -18.39
CA SER A 199 -22.54 24.29 -18.97
C SER A 199 -21.80 22.96 -19.19
N SER A 200 -20.52 23.01 -19.52
CA SER A 200 -19.69 21.84 -19.84
C SER A 200 -18.85 21.36 -18.66
N ILE A 201 -18.42 20.10 -18.71
CA ILE A 201 -17.48 19.54 -17.72
C ILE A 201 -16.16 20.30 -17.71
N PRO A 202 -15.51 20.60 -18.85
CA PRO A 202 -14.27 21.38 -18.84
C PRO A 202 -14.41 22.74 -18.14
N GLU A 203 -15.47 23.52 -18.44
CA GLU A 203 -15.69 24.82 -17.78
C GLU A 203 -15.84 24.69 -16.25
N LYS A 204 -16.55 23.67 -15.79
CA LYS A 204 -16.74 23.41 -14.35
C LYS A 204 -15.44 22.94 -13.70
N ALA A 205 -14.71 22.06 -14.36
CA ALA A 205 -13.43 21.56 -13.89
C ALA A 205 -12.39 22.69 -13.77
N ASP A 206 -12.27 23.52 -14.81
CA ASP A 206 -11.36 24.66 -14.80
C ASP A 206 -11.72 25.66 -13.68
N TRP A 207 -13.00 25.98 -13.52
CA TRP A 207 -13.46 26.85 -12.45
C TRP A 207 -13.13 26.29 -11.05
N ILE A 208 -13.34 24.98 -10.83
CA ILE A 208 -12.99 24.34 -9.56
C ILE A 208 -11.49 24.39 -9.31
N LEU A 209 -10.67 23.99 -10.28
CA LEU A 209 -9.24 23.92 -10.15
C LEU A 209 -8.59 25.31 -10.02
N GLU A 210 -9.14 26.35 -10.64
CA GLU A 210 -8.63 27.72 -10.51
C GLU A 210 -9.02 28.40 -9.20
N ASN A 211 -10.20 28.08 -8.65
CA ASN A 211 -10.74 28.83 -7.52
C ASN A 211 -10.88 28.03 -6.22
N HIS A 212 -10.88 26.69 -6.29
CA HIS A 212 -11.19 25.80 -5.16
C HIS A 212 -10.37 24.50 -5.17
N GLU A 213 -9.17 24.50 -5.74
CA GLU A 213 -8.31 23.32 -5.90
C GLU A 213 -8.09 22.58 -4.57
N ASP A 214 -7.79 23.30 -3.50
CA ASP A 214 -7.53 22.71 -2.18
C ASP A 214 -8.76 21.95 -1.64
N LYS A 215 -9.96 22.51 -1.81
CA LYS A 215 -11.20 21.85 -1.37
C LYS A 215 -11.50 20.62 -2.23
N TRP A 216 -11.29 20.74 -3.54
CA TRP A 216 -11.46 19.63 -4.47
C TRP A 216 -10.48 18.50 -4.16
N THR A 217 -9.22 18.80 -3.94
CA THR A 217 -8.18 17.85 -3.57
C THR A 217 -8.50 17.17 -2.24
N THR A 218 -8.89 17.94 -1.22
CA THR A 218 -9.28 17.38 0.08
C THR A 218 -10.44 16.41 -0.04
N TRP A 219 -11.52 16.82 -0.72
CA TRP A 219 -12.68 15.96 -0.96
C TRP A 219 -12.33 14.66 -1.70
N ARG A 220 -11.47 14.74 -2.73
CA ARG A 220 -10.99 13.56 -3.46
C ARG A 220 -10.16 12.64 -2.57
N CYS A 221 -9.31 13.18 -1.72
CA CYS A 221 -8.55 12.40 -0.75
C CYS A 221 -9.47 11.69 0.26
N GLU A 222 -10.56 12.34 0.69
CA GLU A 222 -11.56 11.75 1.60
C GLU A 222 -12.28 10.57 0.95
N LEU A 223 -12.61 10.63 -0.35
CA LEU A 223 -13.18 9.49 -1.07
C LEU A 223 -12.25 8.26 -1.04
N ILE A 224 -10.96 8.46 -1.25
CA ILE A 224 -9.97 7.38 -1.24
C ILE A 224 -9.75 6.85 0.18
N SER A 225 -9.53 7.74 1.15
CA SER A 225 -9.26 7.35 2.54
C SER A 225 -10.45 6.64 3.18
N SER A 226 -11.67 7.12 2.95
CA SER A 226 -12.88 6.47 3.47
C SER A 226 -13.14 5.09 2.87
N MET A 227 -12.70 4.86 1.63
CA MET A 227 -12.78 3.52 1.02
C MET A 227 -11.77 2.56 1.63
N ALA A 228 -10.52 3.01 1.84
CA ALA A 228 -9.49 2.21 2.51
C ALA A 228 -9.92 1.86 3.96
N GLU A 229 -10.48 2.83 4.69
CA GLU A 229 -11.03 2.62 6.03
C GLU A 229 -12.15 1.57 6.03
N ALA A 230 -13.09 1.67 5.09
CA ALA A 230 -14.21 0.74 5.01
C ALA A 230 -13.74 -0.71 4.73
N ILE A 231 -12.77 -0.89 3.83
CA ILE A 231 -12.18 -2.21 3.53
C ILE A 231 -11.42 -2.73 4.75
N ALA A 232 -10.55 -1.93 5.36
CA ALA A 232 -9.78 -2.34 6.53
C ALA A 232 -10.70 -2.73 7.71
N LYS A 233 -11.76 -1.97 7.94
CA LYS A 233 -12.77 -2.27 8.95
C LYS A 233 -13.50 -3.58 8.64
N ALA A 234 -13.98 -3.76 7.41
CA ALA A 234 -14.68 -4.98 7.01
C ALA A 234 -13.79 -6.23 7.15
N ALA A 235 -12.52 -6.13 6.78
CA ALA A 235 -11.56 -7.21 6.95
C ALA A 235 -11.31 -7.54 8.44
N ARG A 236 -11.11 -6.53 9.29
CA ARG A 236 -10.89 -6.71 10.74
C ARG A 236 -12.13 -7.20 11.50
N GLU A 237 -13.33 -6.96 11.00
CA GLU A 237 -14.56 -7.54 11.55
C GLU A 237 -14.62 -9.06 11.34
N GLU A 238 -14.04 -9.60 10.27
CA GLU A 238 -13.99 -11.04 9.99
C GLU A 238 -12.75 -11.73 10.57
N LYS A 239 -11.61 -11.03 10.64
CA LYS A 239 -10.37 -11.51 11.23
C LYS A 239 -9.68 -10.34 11.96
N SER A 240 -9.80 -10.32 13.29
CA SER A 240 -9.39 -9.17 14.10
C SER A 240 -7.89 -8.85 14.08
N ASP A 241 -7.06 -9.82 13.74
CA ASP A 241 -5.60 -9.76 13.65
C ASP A 241 -5.08 -9.65 12.22
N ILE A 242 -5.98 -9.45 11.23
CA ILE A 242 -5.58 -9.27 9.83
C ILE A 242 -4.75 -8.01 9.65
N LEU A 243 -3.63 -8.14 8.98
CA LEU A 243 -2.76 -7.02 8.65
C LEU A 243 -3.25 -6.31 7.39
N VAL A 244 -3.18 -4.99 7.38
CA VAL A 244 -3.59 -4.15 6.27
C VAL A 244 -2.38 -3.47 5.66
N ASN A 245 -2.08 -3.78 4.41
CA ASN A 245 -1.10 -3.10 3.59
C ASN A 245 -1.81 -2.20 2.56
N ILE A 246 -1.32 -0.98 2.34
CA ILE A 246 -1.88 -0.07 1.33
C ILE A 246 -0.80 0.29 0.32
N HIS A 247 -1.07 0.01 -0.97
CA HIS A 247 -0.19 0.42 -2.06
C HIS A 247 -0.31 1.91 -2.35
N LEU A 248 0.85 2.56 -2.48
CA LEU A 248 0.94 3.98 -2.81
C LEU A 248 1.60 4.17 -4.17
N VAL A 249 1.12 5.18 -4.91
CA VAL A 249 1.88 5.76 -6.02
C VAL A 249 3.21 6.27 -5.44
N PRO A 250 4.36 5.99 -6.06
CA PRO A 250 5.66 6.24 -5.45
C PRO A 250 6.13 7.70 -5.64
N TRP A 251 5.28 8.64 -5.26
CA TRP A 251 5.59 10.06 -5.32
C TRP A 251 5.85 10.64 -3.94
N ALA A 252 6.96 11.33 -3.79
CA ALA A 252 7.23 12.14 -2.61
C ALA A 252 6.22 13.29 -2.49
N LYS A 253 6.14 13.89 -1.31
CA LYS A 253 5.17 14.95 -1.01
C LYS A 253 5.18 16.10 -2.03
N GLU A 254 6.37 16.50 -2.50
CA GLU A 254 6.54 17.63 -3.40
C GLU A 254 6.60 17.24 -4.90
N ASP A 255 6.65 15.93 -5.20
CA ASP A 255 6.73 15.45 -6.58
C ASP A 255 5.52 15.94 -7.39
N PHE A 256 5.81 16.43 -8.59
CA PHE A 256 4.80 16.94 -9.53
C PHE A 256 3.80 17.92 -8.89
N ASN A 257 4.33 18.82 -8.01
CA ASN A 257 3.54 19.81 -7.26
C ASN A 257 2.49 19.18 -6.32
N GLY A 258 2.85 18.11 -5.63
CA GLY A 258 1.97 17.43 -4.68
C GLY A 258 0.95 16.50 -5.34
N ALA A 259 1.29 15.93 -6.50
CA ALA A 259 0.38 15.08 -7.29
C ALA A 259 -0.09 13.82 -6.57
N ILE A 260 0.64 13.34 -5.55
CA ILE A 260 0.17 12.22 -4.71
C ILE A 260 -1.22 12.51 -4.13
N ARG A 261 -1.49 13.75 -3.75
CA ARG A 261 -2.80 14.19 -3.27
C ARG A 261 -3.69 14.74 -4.39
N SER A 262 -3.16 15.70 -5.17
CA SER A 262 -3.98 16.43 -6.16
C SER A 262 -4.36 15.60 -7.39
N VAL A 263 -3.60 14.56 -7.74
CA VAL A 263 -3.88 13.65 -8.87
C VAL A 263 -4.33 12.28 -8.36
N ALA A 264 -3.51 11.58 -7.58
CA ALA A 264 -3.86 10.24 -7.11
C ALA A 264 -4.92 10.24 -6.00
N GLY A 265 -5.11 11.35 -5.28
CA GLY A 265 -6.04 11.42 -4.16
C GLY A 265 -5.58 10.64 -2.92
N GLN A 266 -4.30 10.30 -2.84
CA GLN A 266 -3.74 9.58 -1.70
C GLN A 266 -3.24 10.56 -0.65
N ASP A 267 -4.01 10.78 0.41
CA ASP A 267 -3.54 11.42 1.63
C ASP A 267 -2.84 10.38 2.50
N ILE A 268 -1.51 10.33 2.40
CA ILE A 268 -0.69 9.30 3.06
C ILE A 268 -0.92 9.29 4.58
N LYS A 269 -1.11 10.49 5.17
CA LYS A 269 -1.38 10.63 6.62
C LYS A 269 -2.71 10.01 7.02
N ALA A 270 -3.76 10.21 6.21
CA ALA A 270 -5.07 9.60 6.47
C ALA A 270 -4.99 8.08 6.26
N LEU A 271 -4.36 7.62 5.18
CA LEU A 271 -4.21 6.20 4.87
C LEU A 271 -3.43 5.45 5.96
N SER A 272 -2.40 6.07 6.56
CA SER A 272 -1.62 5.47 7.63
C SER A 272 -2.41 5.17 8.91
N GLN A 273 -3.59 5.76 9.10
CA GLN A 273 -4.43 5.49 10.27
C GLN A 273 -5.14 4.12 10.20
N PHE A 274 -5.26 3.55 9.02
CA PHE A 274 -6.00 2.32 8.78
C PHE A 274 -5.11 1.15 8.42
N SER A 275 -3.81 1.40 8.15
CA SER A 275 -2.86 0.42 7.66
C SER A 275 -1.82 0.03 8.70
N ASP A 276 -1.35 -1.21 8.61
CA ASP A 276 -0.18 -1.71 9.34
C ASP A 276 1.09 -1.45 8.51
N TYR A 277 0.97 -1.45 7.18
CA TYR A 277 2.04 -1.13 6.24
C TYR A 277 1.58 -0.14 5.16
N LEU A 278 2.48 0.78 4.81
CA LEU A 278 2.37 1.59 3.58
C LEU A 278 3.40 1.09 2.57
N SER A 279 2.95 0.71 1.39
CA SER A 279 3.77 0.06 0.38
C SER A 279 3.89 0.92 -0.89
N PRO A 280 4.85 1.87 -0.94
CA PRO A 280 5.11 2.59 -2.17
C PRO A 280 5.65 1.65 -3.25
N MET A 281 5.09 1.73 -4.45
CA MET A 281 5.50 0.92 -5.61
C MET A 281 6.74 1.53 -6.28
N THR A 282 7.89 1.44 -5.61
CA THR A 282 9.14 2.10 -6.00
C THR A 282 9.87 1.35 -7.12
N TYR A 283 9.24 1.25 -8.29
CA TYR A 283 9.77 0.60 -9.48
C TYR A 283 10.71 1.53 -10.24
N ALA A 284 11.89 1.77 -9.65
CA ALA A 284 12.84 2.82 -10.05
C ALA A 284 13.19 2.78 -11.55
N HIS A 285 13.59 1.60 -12.06
CA HIS A 285 13.92 1.44 -13.48
C HIS A 285 12.74 1.84 -14.38
N MET A 286 11.53 1.35 -14.08
CA MET A 286 10.30 1.62 -14.86
C MET A 286 10.02 3.12 -15.02
N VAL A 287 10.22 3.90 -13.95
CA VAL A 287 9.93 5.34 -13.94
C VAL A 287 11.17 6.21 -14.16
N LYS A 288 12.29 5.63 -14.63
CA LYS A 288 13.55 6.30 -14.93
C LYS A 288 14.15 7.06 -13.76
N GLN A 289 14.04 6.47 -12.57
CA GLN A 289 14.67 6.96 -11.34
C GLN A 289 15.92 6.15 -11.01
N SER A 290 16.83 6.74 -10.21
CA SER A 290 18.00 6.02 -9.72
C SER A 290 17.62 5.04 -8.59
N PRO A 291 18.39 3.99 -8.35
CA PRO A 291 18.18 3.09 -7.20
C PRO A 291 18.05 3.80 -5.85
N ALA A 292 18.85 4.85 -5.61
CA ALA A 292 18.81 5.63 -4.37
C ALA A 292 17.46 6.35 -4.14
N TRP A 293 16.71 6.63 -5.20
CA TRP A 293 15.37 7.23 -5.09
C TRP A 293 14.41 6.36 -4.28
N VAL A 294 14.54 5.03 -4.32
CA VAL A 294 13.72 4.09 -3.54
C VAL A 294 13.77 4.44 -2.05
N HIS A 295 14.98 4.60 -1.52
CA HIS A 295 15.16 4.98 -0.11
C HIS A 295 14.61 6.39 0.17
N GLY A 296 14.81 7.34 -0.74
CA GLY A 296 14.25 8.70 -0.61
C GLY A 296 12.72 8.71 -0.47
N ILE A 297 12.00 7.88 -1.23
CA ILE A 297 10.54 7.73 -1.07
C ILE A 297 10.17 7.12 0.28
N VAL A 298 10.90 6.11 0.73
CA VAL A 298 10.69 5.49 2.05
C VAL A 298 10.87 6.52 3.17
N GLU A 299 11.96 7.30 3.14
CA GLU A 299 12.22 8.37 4.11
C GLU A 299 11.14 9.46 4.09
N ASP A 300 10.74 9.92 2.90
CA ASP A 300 9.71 10.97 2.76
C ASP A 300 8.38 10.53 3.40
N ILE A 301 7.91 9.30 3.11
CA ILE A 301 6.68 8.78 3.67
C ILE A 301 6.81 8.59 5.19
N PHE A 302 7.92 8.05 5.65
CA PHE A 302 8.17 7.87 7.09
C PHE A 302 8.19 9.20 7.83
N MET A 303 8.85 10.21 7.32
CA MET A 303 8.90 11.54 7.92
C MET A 303 7.53 12.21 7.99
N GLN A 304 6.64 11.94 7.05
CA GLN A 304 5.27 12.47 7.06
C GLN A 304 4.36 11.76 8.07
N THR A 305 4.57 10.46 8.32
CA THR A 305 3.57 9.60 8.98
C THR A 305 4.08 8.91 10.24
N GLY A 306 5.36 8.58 10.32
CA GLY A 306 5.91 7.66 11.32
C GLY A 306 5.42 6.20 11.15
N ALA A 307 4.74 5.89 10.04
CA ALA A 307 4.18 4.57 9.77
C ALA A 307 5.27 3.55 9.40
N THR A 308 4.91 2.28 9.42
CA THR A 308 5.75 1.18 8.94
C THR A 308 5.75 1.15 7.40
N ILE A 309 6.91 1.35 6.78
CA ILE A 309 7.02 1.42 5.33
C ILE A 309 7.57 0.11 4.77
N LEU A 310 6.88 -0.42 3.76
CA LEU A 310 7.24 -1.66 3.09
C LEU A 310 7.32 -1.42 1.57
N PRO A 311 8.46 -0.94 1.05
CA PRO A 311 8.58 -0.63 -0.37
C PRO A 311 8.43 -1.88 -1.24
N SER A 312 7.73 -1.73 -2.37
CA SER A 312 7.69 -2.74 -3.42
C SER A 312 8.65 -2.35 -4.53
N ILE A 313 9.55 -3.25 -4.93
CA ILE A 313 10.54 -3.02 -5.99
C ILE A 313 10.31 -3.93 -7.19
N GLN A 314 10.68 -3.44 -8.37
CA GLN A 314 10.64 -4.23 -9.59
C GLN A 314 11.85 -5.18 -9.68
N VAL A 315 11.64 -6.33 -10.34
CA VAL A 315 12.71 -7.33 -10.60
C VAL A 315 13.00 -7.45 -12.08
N GLY A 316 11.97 -7.60 -12.89
CA GLY A 316 12.06 -7.71 -14.36
C GLY A 316 11.82 -6.38 -15.07
N LYS A 317 12.11 -6.33 -16.37
CA LYS A 317 11.78 -5.18 -17.22
C LYS A 317 10.28 -5.00 -17.35
N ALA A 318 9.84 -3.74 -17.34
CA ALA A 318 8.46 -3.38 -17.61
C ALA A 318 8.41 -1.97 -18.23
N TYR A 319 7.61 -1.77 -19.27
CA TYR A 319 7.38 -0.51 -20.00
C TYR A 319 8.60 0.12 -20.69
N LEU A 320 9.80 -0.24 -20.33
CA LEU A 320 11.04 0.22 -20.95
C LEU A 320 11.82 -0.96 -21.52
N ASP A 321 12.40 -0.75 -22.71
CA ASP A 321 13.28 -1.73 -23.38
C ASP A 321 14.74 -1.63 -22.89
N THR A 322 15.06 -0.61 -22.07
CA THR A 322 16.40 -0.42 -21.52
C THR A 322 16.81 -1.59 -20.63
N GLU A 323 18.11 -1.87 -20.55
CA GLU A 323 18.63 -2.94 -19.70
C GLU A 323 18.41 -2.60 -18.23
N PHE A 324 17.87 -3.55 -17.47
CA PHE A 324 17.80 -3.52 -16.01
C PHE A 324 18.76 -4.57 -15.47
N ASP A 325 20.02 -4.17 -15.33
CA ASP A 325 21.11 -5.07 -15.04
C ASP A 325 21.22 -5.48 -13.56
N LEU A 326 22.14 -6.39 -13.28
CA LEU A 326 22.35 -6.93 -11.95
C LEU A 326 22.85 -5.88 -10.95
N VAL A 327 23.62 -4.89 -11.41
CA VAL A 327 24.15 -3.82 -10.55
C VAL A 327 23.01 -2.90 -10.11
N GLU A 328 22.19 -2.45 -11.05
CA GLU A 328 21.02 -1.61 -10.76
C GLU A 328 20.02 -2.35 -9.84
N PHE A 329 19.78 -3.64 -10.07
CA PHE A 329 18.94 -4.45 -9.20
C PHE A 329 19.51 -4.56 -7.78
N ARG A 330 20.81 -4.79 -7.64
CA ARG A 330 21.51 -4.83 -6.35
C ARG A 330 21.30 -3.52 -5.57
N GLU A 331 21.63 -2.40 -6.21
CA GLU A 331 21.54 -1.08 -5.60
C GLU A 331 20.09 -0.74 -5.20
N THR A 332 19.11 -1.13 -6.03
CA THR A 332 17.68 -0.96 -5.75
C THR A 332 17.24 -1.77 -4.53
N LEU A 333 17.63 -3.05 -4.45
CA LEU A 333 17.31 -3.93 -3.32
C LEU A 333 17.98 -3.45 -2.03
N GLU A 334 19.25 -3.07 -2.08
CA GLU A 334 19.97 -2.53 -0.93
C GLU A 334 19.32 -1.23 -0.43
N ALA A 335 18.93 -0.32 -1.33
CA ALA A 335 18.23 0.93 -0.99
C ALA A 335 16.85 0.66 -0.35
N ALA A 336 16.10 -0.32 -0.87
CA ALA A 336 14.80 -0.70 -0.32
C ALA A 336 14.89 -1.28 1.09
N LEU A 337 16.00 -1.92 1.41
CA LEU A 337 16.24 -2.57 2.71
C LEU A 337 16.91 -1.65 3.75
N LEU A 338 17.20 -0.38 3.41
CA LEU A 338 17.73 0.58 4.38
C LEU A 338 16.63 1.02 5.37
N PRO A 339 16.95 1.20 6.67
CA PRO A 339 16.02 1.83 7.60
C PRO A 339 15.59 3.22 7.11
N PRO A 340 14.31 3.61 7.30
CA PRO A 340 13.28 3.03 8.17
C PRO A 340 12.39 1.97 7.53
N SER A 341 12.81 1.33 6.44
CA SER A 341 12.04 0.24 5.83
C SER A 341 11.90 -0.97 6.77
N ALA A 342 10.72 -1.57 6.80
CA ALA A 342 10.44 -2.81 7.54
C ALA A 342 10.76 -4.08 6.75
N GLY A 343 11.18 -3.93 5.50
CA GLY A 343 11.48 -5.04 4.59
C GLY A 343 11.31 -4.63 3.13
N VAL A 344 10.98 -5.57 2.27
CA VAL A 344 10.81 -5.34 0.83
C VAL A 344 9.81 -6.32 0.22
N VAL A 345 9.06 -5.89 -0.78
CA VAL A 345 8.20 -6.74 -1.60
C VAL A 345 8.69 -6.74 -3.05
N LEU A 346 8.93 -7.92 -3.61
CA LEU A 346 9.36 -8.07 -5.00
C LEU A 346 8.16 -8.08 -5.97
N TRP A 347 8.24 -7.34 -7.04
CA TRP A 347 7.33 -7.40 -8.17
C TRP A 347 8.07 -7.90 -9.40
N SER A 348 7.98 -9.20 -9.73
CA SER A 348 7.23 -10.31 -9.13
C SER A 348 8.11 -11.55 -8.94
N TRP A 349 7.54 -12.59 -8.34
CA TRP A 349 8.19 -13.90 -8.24
C TRP A 349 8.59 -14.46 -9.61
N ASP A 350 7.67 -14.41 -10.59
CA ASP A 350 7.94 -14.92 -11.92
C ASP A 350 9.10 -14.22 -12.61
N HIS A 351 9.23 -12.91 -12.40
CA HIS A 351 10.39 -12.16 -12.88
C HIS A 351 11.68 -12.59 -12.19
N LEU A 352 11.62 -12.89 -10.88
CA LEU A 352 12.81 -13.29 -10.13
C LEU A 352 13.36 -14.65 -10.61
N ILE A 353 12.46 -15.64 -10.76
CA ILE A 353 12.90 -16.98 -11.22
C ILE A 353 13.32 -17.01 -12.69
N ALA A 354 12.84 -16.06 -13.48
CA ALA A 354 13.27 -15.92 -14.89
C ALA A 354 14.70 -15.34 -15.03
N GLU A 355 15.26 -14.75 -13.97
CA GLU A 355 16.58 -14.12 -13.95
C GLU A 355 17.47 -14.75 -12.85
N PRO A 356 18.11 -15.91 -13.09
CA PRO A 356 18.82 -16.67 -12.05
C PRO A 356 19.92 -15.88 -11.32
N GLU A 357 20.63 -15.00 -12.02
CA GLU A 357 21.68 -14.16 -11.39
C GLU A 357 21.09 -13.17 -10.38
N LYS A 358 19.89 -12.61 -10.66
CA LYS A 358 19.17 -11.76 -9.70
C LYS A 358 18.61 -12.56 -8.54
N ALA A 359 18.15 -13.80 -8.80
CA ALA A 359 17.65 -14.69 -7.75
C ALA A 359 18.77 -15.08 -6.76
N ASP A 360 19.94 -15.44 -7.25
CA ASP A 360 21.12 -15.75 -6.41
C ASP A 360 21.56 -14.52 -5.61
N LEU A 361 21.65 -13.37 -6.27
CA LEU A 361 22.00 -12.10 -5.62
C LEU A 361 21.01 -11.73 -4.52
N PHE A 362 19.71 -11.84 -4.79
CA PHE A 362 18.64 -11.57 -3.82
C PHE A 362 18.80 -12.47 -2.59
N LYS A 363 18.95 -13.77 -2.81
CA LYS A 363 19.16 -14.73 -1.74
C LYS A 363 20.38 -14.35 -0.88
N ASP A 364 21.52 -14.06 -1.49
CA ASP A 364 22.74 -13.70 -0.79
C ASP A 364 22.56 -12.45 0.10
N ILE A 365 21.89 -11.41 -0.41
CA ILE A 365 21.67 -10.17 0.33
C ILE A 365 20.70 -10.38 1.49
N VAL A 366 19.59 -11.11 1.26
CA VAL A 366 18.52 -11.28 2.25
C VAL A 366 18.95 -12.23 3.37
N THR A 367 19.62 -13.33 3.04
CA THR A 367 20.04 -14.35 4.03
C THR A 367 21.27 -13.95 4.84
N ALA A 368 22.00 -12.91 4.43
CA ALA A 368 23.15 -12.37 5.17
C ALA A 368 22.74 -11.36 6.27
N ARG A 369 21.47 -10.98 6.35
CA ARG A 369 20.93 -10.01 7.33
C ARG A 369 20.35 -10.70 8.55
#